data_ea940fdb5f2ca7dada3f0932734815ad
#
_entry.id   ea940fdb5f2ca7dada3f0932734815ad
#
_cell.length_a   1.000
_cell.length_b   1.000
_cell.length_c   1.000
_cell.angle_alpha   90.00
_cell.angle_beta   90.00
_cell.angle_gamma   90.00
#
_symmetry.space_group_name_H-M   'P 1'
#
loop_
_entity.id
_entity.type
_entity.pdbx_description
1 polymer ?
#
loop_
_entity_poly.entity_id
_entity_poly.type
_entity_poly.pdbx_seq_one_letter_code
_entity_poly.pdbx_strand_id
1 'polypeptide(L)'
;HVHDANTMGRKNPTYLVMDARVKGIRRLTVVYYNFVDPKVVYELYEAAHIMGISVRLGIKFKACFHDRYVEFLWTPKGFTDTKSVLDFLKEPETGALMQEGRSVEDWAKEEVLQTLEVFNAKHAAEIAKEWGIEVPLLSAKEFEEYVGMGQTTLIRLSEFVHSKLLPLVETEADKVKQELLSASPEDQGVLQERLNKLDELTSVVLYQRWLRPSRNPEIPSLSESADDNRPDLLKVDVQGLLSRLMHIRPSSRITLLTGKLSDADVLELLWLGQGRISHLEILNMKERELGRVKHLNEINQLQQAINRHNAIELKRIIQEMHQRLEIAQNPERSALFNEFLENIPRILSFYANQPLGSRFGSDSTTILGTRFGMGFAVPDTLPRSAQKMIEKESDESFQIPLHV
;
A
#
# COMPACT_ATOMS: atom_id res chain seq x y z
N HIS A 1 -6.53 6.55 4.03
CA HIS A 1 -5.27 6.06 3.46
C HIS A 1 -5.45 5.89 1.96
N VAL A 2 -4.85 6.78 1.19
CA VAL A 2 -4.91 6.79 -0.28
C VAL A 2 -3.55 7.19 -0.85
N HIS A 3 -3.35 6.93 -2.14
CA HIS A 3 -2.12 7.21 -2.86
C HIS A 3 -2.36 8.14 -4.04
N ASP A 4 -1.43 9.04 -4.29
CA ASP A 4 -1.37 9.84 -5.50
C ASP A 4 -0.34 9.30 -6.51
N ALA A 5 -0.16 10.01 -7.63
CA ALA A 5 0.75 9.63 -8.70
C ALA A 5 2.23 9.66 -8.32
N ASN A 6 2.58 10.27 -7.19
CA ASN A 6 3.96 10.25 -6.69
C ASN A 6 4.30 8.95 -5.95
N THR A 7 3.33 8.07 -5.75
CA THR A 7 3.51 6.73 -5.23
C THR A 7 2.86 5.70 -6.16
N MET A 8 1.85 4.98 -5.70
CA MET A 8 1.16 3.95 -6.49
C MET A 8 -0.17 4.44 -7.09
N GLY A 9 -0.55 5.69 -6.82
CA GLY A 9 -1.81 6.25 -7.31
C GLY A 9 -1.71 6.73 -8.76
N ARG A 10 -2.86 6.88 -9.41
CA ARG A 10 -2.96 7.33 -10.80
C ARG A 10 -3.06 8.85 -10.93
N LYS A 11 -3.67 9.51 -9.96
CA LYS A 11 -3.97 10.95 -10.00
C LYS A 11 -2.89 11.76 -9.28
N ASN A 12 -2.47 12.90 -9.85
CA ASN A 12 -1.63 13.84 -9.12
C ASN A 12 -2.36 14.40 -7.88
N PRO A 13 -1.66 15.07 -6.96
CA PRO A 13 -2.26 15.57 -5.71
C PRO A 13 -3.51 16.42 -5.93
N THR A 14 -3.48 17.34 -6.89
CA THR A 14 -4.62 18.23 -7.20
C THR A 14 -5.84 17.44 -7.64
N TYR A 15 -5.70 16.52 -8.62
CA TYR A 15 -6.82 15.70 -9.10
C TYR A 15 -7.31 14.69 -8.05
N LEU A 16 -6.42 14.20 -7.17
CA LEU A 16 -6.81 13.34 -6.06
C LEU A 16 -7.73 14.09 -5.09
N VAL A 17 -7.37 15.33 -4.73
CA VAL A 17 -8.16 16.18 -3.84
C VAL A 17 -9.51 16.56 -4.48
N MET A 18 -9.52 16.88 -5.78
CA MET A 18 -10.76 17.13 -6.53
C MET A 18 -11.70 15.92 -6.49
N ASP A 19 -11.17 14.73 -6.76
CA ASP A 19 -11.95 13.49 -6.73
C ASP A 19 -12.54 13.22 -5.34
N ALA A 20 -11.75 13.43 -4.29
CA ALA A 20 -12.22 13.35 -2.91
C ALA A 20 -13.37 14.35 -2.65
N ARG A 21 -13.25 15.59 -3.14
CA ARG A 21 -14.31 16.61 -3.00
C ARG A 21 -15.59 16.21 -3.70
N VAL A 22 -15.50 15.71 -4.95
CA VAL A 22 -16.66 15.24 -5.73
C VAL A 22 -17.38 14.09 -5.02
N LYS A 23 -16.61 13.18 -4.39
CA LYS A 23 -17.14 12.05 -3.61
C LYS A 23 -17.65 12.43 -2.23
N GLY A 24 -17.62 13.70 -1.84
CA GLY A 24 -18.06 14.16 -0.54
C GLY A 24 -17.10 13.84 0.63
N ILE A 25 -15.88 13.41 0.35
CA ILE A 25 -14.86 13.12 1.35
C ILE A 25 -14.32 14.44 1.88
N ARG A 26 -14.37 14.62 3.20
CA ARG A 26 -13.91 15.85 3.87
C ARG A 26 -12.54 15.72 4.53
N ARG A 27 -12.08 14.49 4.77
CA ARG A 27 -10.79 14.20 5.43
C ARG A 27 -10.07 13.12 4.66
N LEU A 28 -8.81 13.37 4.30
CA LEU A 28 -8.00 12.49 3.48
C LEU A 28 -6.62 12.32 4.13
N THR A 29 -6.09 11.11 4.17
CA THR A 29 -4.69 10.87 4.48
C THR A 29 -4.01 10.39 3.21
N VAL A 30 -3.11 11.18 2.66
CA VAL A 30 -2.33 10.82 1.47
C VAL A 30 -1.00 10.24 1.94
N VAL A 31 -0.66 9.05 1.44
CA VAL A 31 0.45 8.25 1.94
C VAL A 31 1.56 8.15 0.90
N TYR A 32 2.77 8.45 1.36
CA TYR A 32 4.02 8.34 0.61
C TYR A 32 4.89 7.25 1.22
N TYR A 33 5.84 6.73 0.45
CA TYR A 33 6.76 5.69 0.92
C TYR A 33 8.12 6.30 1.25
N ASN A 34 8.59 6.05 2.46
CA ASN A 34 9.90 6.40 2.98
C ASN A 34 10.23 7.91 2.99
N PHE A 35 9.83 8.66 1.98
CA PHE A 35 10.02 10.12 1.91
C PHE A 35 8.88 10.81 1.15
N VAL A 36 8.84 12.12 1.19
CA VAL A 36 7.97 12.96 0.36
C VAL A 36 8.71 14.21 -0.11
N ASP A 37 8.51 14.59 -1.38
CA ASP A 37 9.07 15.82 -1.92
C ASP A 37 8.28 17.05 -1.42
N PRO A 38 8.93 18.12 -0.95
CA PRO A 38 8.26 19.33 -0.50
C PRO A 38 7.36 19.99 -1.56
N LYS A 39 7.66 19.83 -2.85
CA LYS A 39 6.82 20.37 -3.94
C LYS A 39 5.48 19.62 -4.03
N VAL A 40 5.53 18.30 -3.84
CA VAL A 40 4.33 17.43 -3.80
C VAL A 40 3.45 17.80 -2.62
N VAL A 41 4.07 18.02 -1.44
CA VAL A 41 3.34 18.45 -0.23
C VAL A 41 2.71 19.83 -0.43
N TYR A 42 3.44 20.78 -1.04
CA TYR A 42 2.91 22.09 -1.37
C TYR A 42 1.66 21.97 -2.27
N GLU A 43 1.74 21.25 -3.39
CA GLU A 43 0.60 21.02 -4.28
C GLU A 43 -0.59 20.40 -3.54
N LEU A 44 -0.35 19.36 -2.74
CA LEU A 44 -1.38 18.65 -2.01
C LEU A 44 -2.13 19.55 -1.02
N TYR A 45 -1.40 20.34 -0.22
CA TYR A 45 -1.99 21.18 0.82
C TYR A 45 -2.67 22.40 0.23
N GLU A 46 -2.12 23.02 -0.84
CA GLU A 46 -2.77 24.13 -1.54
C GLU A 46 -4.07 23.67 -2.23
N ALA A 47 -4.06 22.54 -2.92
CA ALA A 47 -5.27 21.97 -3.50
C ALA A 47 -6.31 21.67 -2.42
N ALA A 48 -5.90 21.12 -1.29
CA ALA A 48 -6.78 20.82 -0.16
C ALA A 48 -7.38 22.09 0.45
N HIS A 49 -6.58 23.15 0.60
CA HIS A 49 -7.05 24.46 1.08
C HIS A 49 -8.12 25.04 0.16
N ILE A 50 -7.84 25.10 -1.15
CA ILE A 50 -8.76 25.63 -2.16
C ILE A 50 -10.08 24.83 -2.17
N MET A 51 -10.01 23.50 -2.07
CA MET A 51 -11.18 22.61 -2.13
C MET A 51 -11.93 22.47 -0.79
N GLY A 52 -11.42 23.03 0.30
CA GLY A 52 -12.00 22.90 1.64
C GLY A 52 -11.97 21.47 2.18
N ILE A 53 -10.90 20.73 1.89
CA ILE A 53 -10.67 19.36 2.38
C ILE A 53 -9.55 19.37 3.41
N SER A 54 -9.73 18.66 4.51
CA SER A 54 -8.67 18.42 5.50
C SER A 54 -7.77 17.29 5.04
N VAL A 55 -6.53 17.59 4.67
CA VAL A 55 -5.53 16.59 4.28
C VAL A 55 -4.56 16.34 5.42
N ARG A 56 -4.09 15.12 5.53
CA ARG A 56 -2.99 14.69 6.40
C ARG A 56 -1.91 14.03 5.57
N LEU A 57 -0.69 14.41 5.85
CA LEU A 57 0.48 13.74 5.32
C LEU A 57 0.71 12.44 6.10
N GLY A 58 0.83 11.33 5.39
CA GLY A 58 1.25 10.05 5.91
C GLY A 58 2.53 9.59 5.23
N ILE A 59 3.50 9.09 6.00
CA ILE A 59 4.72 8.49 5.45
C ILE A 59 4.82 7.07 5.97
N LYS A 60 4.91 6.13 5.06
CA LYS A 60 5.01 4.70 5.37
C LYS A 60 6.48 4.30 5.42
N PHE A 61 6.89 3.73 6.54
CA PHE A 61 8.22 3.19 6.78
C PHE A 61 8.16 1.69 7.03
N LYS A 62 9.25 1.01 6.74
CA LYS A 62 9.48 -0.39 7.08
C LYS A 62 10.47 -0.49 8.22
N ALA A 63 10.29 -1.47 9.11
CA ALA A 63 11.25 -1.83 10.15
C ALA A 63 11.50 -3.33 10.13
N CYS A 64 12.70 -3.74 10.51
CA CYS A 64 13.05 -5.15 10.68
C CYS A 64 12.28 -5.77 11.85
N PHE A 65 11.65 -6.90 11.60
CA PHE A 65 10.91 -7.69 12.60
C PHE A 65 11.11 -9.17 12.29
N HIS A 66 11.89 -9.85 13.10
CA HIS A 66 12.40 -11.20 12.80
C HIS A 66 13.10 -11.25 11.43
N ASP A 67 12.67 -12.13 10.54
CA ASP A 67 13.18 -12.38 9.20
C ASP A 67 12.48 -11.54 8.10
N ARG A 68 11.62 -10.60 8.48
CA ARG A 68 10.80 -9.82 7.56
C ARG A 68 10.67 -8.35 7.95
N TYR A 69 10.03 -7.57 7.08
CA TYR A 69 9.67 -6.19 7.36
C TYR A 69 8.22 -6.07 7.82
N VAL A 70 8.00 -5.18 8.78
CA VAL A 70 6.67 -4.68 9.18
C VAL A 70 6.54 -3.22 8.78
N GLU A 71 5.32 -2.79 8.50
CA GLU A 71 5.03 -1.48 7.93
C GLU A 71 4.32 -0.60 8.95
N PHE A 72 4.82 0.62 9.11
CA PHE A 72 4.25 1.66 9.96
C PHE A 72 3.90 2.88 9.14
N LEU A 73 2.70 3.42 9.36
CA LEU A 73 2.27 4.68 8.80
C LEU A 73 2.45 5.78 9.84
N TRP A 74 3.43 6.63 9.62
CA TRP A 74 3.67 7.82 10.42
C TRP A 74 2.86 9.00 9.89
N THR A 75 2.05 9.62 10.76
CA THR A 75 1.22 10.77 10.41
C THR A 75 1.55 11.90 11.40
N PRO A 76 2.51 12.79 11.09
CA PRO A 76 2.82 13.94 11.93
C PRO A 76 1.61 14.88 12.01
N LYS A 77 1.42 15.53 13.14
CA LYS A 77 0.29 16.41 13.45
C LYS A 77 0.75 17.79 13.93
N GLY A 78 -0.23 18.69 14.09
CA GLY A 78 0.01 20.02 14.65
C GLY A 78 0.38 21.06 13.59
N PHE A 79 0.01 20.84 12.34
CA PHE A 79 0.17 21.82 11.27
C PHE A 79 -1.11 22.63 11.09
N THR A 80 -0.96 23.93 10.98
CA THR A 80 -2.07 24.88 10.79
C THR A 80 -2.26 25.26 9.33
N ASP A 81 -1.20 25.20 8.54
CA ASP A 81 -1.17 25.63 7.15
C ASP A 81 -0.06 24.91 6.35
N THR A 82 -0.02 25.16 5.04
CA THR A 82 0.99 24.60 4.13
C THR A 82 2.41 24.95 4.56
N LYS A 83 2.63 26.19 5.02
CA LYS A 83 3.96 26.65 5.42
C LYS A 83 4.49 25.85 6.61
N SER A 84 3.68 25.63 7.63
CA SER A 84 4.09 24.88 8.83
C SER A 84 4.49 23.44 8.52
N VAL A 85 3.85 22.79 7.53
CA VAL A 85 4.25 21.46 7.06
C VAL A 85 5.58 21.50 6.31
N LEU A 86 5.76 22.50 5.43
CA LEU A 86 7.00 22.65 4.67
C LEU A 86 8.19 23.00 5.57
N ASP A 87 7.97 23.84 6.58
CA ASP A 87 9.00 24.19 7.55
C ASP A 87 9.39 22.96 8.38
N PHE A 88 8.42 22.14 8.80
CA PHE A 88 8.67 20.85 9.46
C PHE A 88 9.54 19.91 8.60
N LEU A 89 9.29 19.80 7.29
CA LEU A 89 10.10 18.97 6.40
C LEU A 89 11.54 19.48 6.26
N LYS A 90 11.80 20.75 6.56
CA LYS A 90 13.14 21.36 6.52
C LYS A 90 13.88 21.25 7.86
N GLU A 91 13.20 20.85 8.95
CA GLU A 91 13.86 20.62 10.23
C GLU A 91 14.98 19.60 10.06
N PRO A 92 16.16 19.79 10.68
CA PRO A 92 17.34 18.96 10.42
C PRO A 92 17.09 17.45 10.54
N GLU A 93 16.39 17.02 11.59
CA GLU A 93 16.12 15.61 11.86
C GLU A 93 15.09 15.03 10.87
N THR A 94 14.06 15.82 10.53
CA THR A 94 13.08 15.44 9.51
C THR A 94 13.73 15.36 8.14
N GLY A 95 14.54 16.37 7.78
CA GLY A 95 15.28 16.40 6.53
C GLY A 95 16.23 15.21 6.38
N ALA A 96 16.96 14.84 7.44
CA ALA A 96 17.81 13.66 7.46
C ALA A 96 17.00 12.37 7.24
N LEU A 97 15.86 12.21 7.93
CA LEU A 97 14.98 11.05 7.73
C LEU A 97 14.44 10.99 6.28
N MET A 98 14.06 12.13 5.71
CA MET A 98 13.59 12.18 4.30
C MET A 98 14.71 11.81 3.32
N GLN A 99 15.95 12.22 3.59
CA GLN A 99 17.10 11.87 2.76
C GLN A 99 17.43 10.37 2.83
N GLU A 100 17.40 9.77 4.01
CA GLU A 100 17.55 8.31 4.17
C GLU A 100 16.41 7.56 3.48
N GLY A 101 15.17 8.06 3.59
CA GLY A 101 14.03 7.51 2.89
C GLY A 101 14.18 7.56 1.38
N ARG A 102 14.77 8.64 0.83
CA ARG A 102 15.10 8.75 -0.59
C ARG A 102 16.12 7.69 -1.01
N SER A 103 17.14 7.45 -0.19
CA SER A 103 18.12 6.40 -0.46
C SER A 103 17.50 4.99 -0.52
N VAL A 104 16.43 4.74 0.24
CA VAL A 104 15.66 3.48 0.14
C VAL A 104 14.95 3.37 -1.21
N GLU A 105 14.36 4.46 -1.69
CA GLU A 105 13.66 4.44 -2.99
C GLU A 105 14.65 4.36 -4.16
N ASP A 106 15.80 5.03 -4.07
CA ASP A 106 16.87 4.91 -5.06
C ASP A 106 17.42 3.48 -5.15
N TRP A 107 17.55 2.82 -3.99
CA TRP A 107 17.94 1.42 -3.93
C TRP A 107 16.85 0.48 -4.49
N ALA A 108 15.58 0.71 -4.17
CA ALA A 108 14.47 -0.08 -4.72
C ALA A 108 14.27 0.14 -6.23
N LYS A 109 14.65 1.32 -6.75
CA LYS A 109 14.63 1.66 -8.17
C LYS A 109 15.51 0.71 -8.99
N GLU A 110 16.63 0.26 -8.44
CA GLU A 110 17.55 -0.64 -9.12
C GLU A 110 16.88 -1.96 -9.54
N GLU A 111 16.05 -2.56 -8.67
CA GLU A 111 15.28 -3.77 -9.00
C GLU A 111 14.34 -3.53 -10.19
N VAL A 112 13.72 -2.36 -10.24
CA VAL A 112 12.78 -2.01 -11.32
C VAL A 112 13.52 -1.80 -12.65
N LEU A 113 14.69 -1.17 -12.62
CA LEU A 113 15.51 -0.97 -13.82
C LEU A 113 16.08 -2.29 -14.34
N GLN A 114 16.51 -3.19 -13.46
CA GLN A 114 16.92 -4.55 -13.86
C GLN A 114 15.73 -5.32 -14.46
N THR A 115 14.52 -5.12 -13.94
CA THR A 115 13.31 -5.72 -14.53
C THR A 115 13.04 -5.17 -15.94
N LEU A 116 13.28 -3.89 -16.21
CA LEU A 116 13.20 -3.31 -17.55
C LEU A 116 14.23 -3.90 -18.50
N GLU A 117 15.45 -4.13 -18.04
CA GLU A 117 16.48 -4.80 -18.85
C GLU A 117 16.10 -6.23 -19.22
N VAL A 118 15.60 -7.01 -18.24
CA VAL A 118 15.09 -8.37 -18.51
C VAL A 118 13.88 -8.35 -19.43
N PHE A 119 12.99 -7.37 -19.28
CA PHE A 119 11.87 -7.17 -20.19
C PHE A 119 12.35 -7.01 -21.64
N ASN A 120 13.30 -6.13 -21.88
CA ASN A 120 13.87 -5.89 -23.21
C ASN A 120 14.56 -7.14 -23.78
N ALA A 121 15.32 -7.85 -22.94
CA ALA A 121 16.12 -9.00 -23.37
C ALA A 121 15.29 -10.25 -23.65
N LYS A 122 14.19 -10.46 -22.92
CA LYS A 122 13.44 -11.72 -22.89
C LYS A 122 11.97 -11.53 -23.24
N HIS A 123 11.25 -10.71 -22.51
CA HIS A 123 9.80 -10.64 -22.57
C HIS A 123 9.26 -9.87 -23.78
N ALA A 124 10.00 -8.90 -24.29
CA ALA A 124 9.63 -8.16 -25.49
C ALA A 124 9.41 -9.08 -26.69
N ALA A 125 10.27 -10.09 -26.89
CA ALA A 125 10.14 -11.07 -27.94
C ALA A 125 8.93 -12.01 -27.75
N GLU A 126 8.61 -12.37 -26.50
CA GLU A 126 7.43 -13.18 -26.17
C GLU A 126 6.14 -12.43 -26.53
N ILE A 127 6.07 -11.15 -26.16
CA ILE A 127 4.93 -10.27 -26.46
C ILE A 127 4.80 -10.07 -27.98
N ALA A 128 5.91 -9.76 -28.66
CA ALA A 128 5.90 -9.60 -30.11
C ALA A 128 5.33 -10.82 -30.82
N LYS A 129 5.73 -12.02 -30.42
CA LYS A 129 5.23 -13.28 -30.97
C LYS A 129 3.76 -13.53 -30.64
N GLU A 130 3.35 -13.23 -29.40
CA GLU A 130 2.01 -13.56 -28.92
C GLU A 130 0.93 -12.61 -29.48
N TRP A 131 1.23 -11.31 -29.60
CA TRP A 131 0.29 -10.28 -30.07
C TRP A 131 0.52 -9.84 -31.53
N GLY A 132 1.60 -10.29 -32.16
CA GLY A 132 1.89 -9.92 -33.57
C GLY A 132 2.27 -8.45 -33.73
N ILE A 133 2.87 -7.83 -32.69
CA ILE A 133 3.31 -6.43 -32.69
C ILE A 133 4.83 -6.36 -32.57
N GLU A 134 5.44 -5.32 -33.14
CA GLU A 134 6.87 -5.07 -32.98
C GLU A 134 7.13 -4.28 -31.69
N VAL A 135 7.69 -4.92 -30.65
CA VAL A 135 7.95 -4.28 -29.38
C VAL A 135 9.28 -3.50 -29.47
N PRO A 136 9.26 -2.17 -29.26
CA PRO A 136 10.48 -1.37 -29.32
C PRO A 136 11.36 -1.62 -28.09
N LEU A 137 12.66 -1.35 -28.23
CA LEU A 137 13.58 -1.30 -27.10
C LEU A 137 13.21 -0.14 -26.18
N LEU A 138 12.91 -0.42 -24.92
CA LEU A 138 12.49 0.57 -23.94
C LEU A 138 13.69 1.10 -23.17
N SER A 139 13.80 2.42 -23.07
CA SER A 139 14.92 3.10 -22.43
C SER A 139 14.64 3.37 -20.94
N ALA A 140 15.61 3.09 -20.07
CA ALA A 140 15.56 3.47 -18.65
C ALA A 140 15.35 4.99 -18.48
N LYS A 141 15.98 5.82 -19.33
CA LYS A 141 15.83 7.27 -19.29
C LYS A 141 14.39 7.70 -19.61
N GLU A 142 13.77 7.13 -20.64
CA GLU A 142 12.37 7.44 -20.96
C GLU A 142 11.42 6.97 -19.84
N PHE A 143 11.73 5.87 -19.19
CA PHE A 143 10.96 5.41 -18.03
C PHE A 143 11.09 6.38 -16.84
N GLU A 144 12.30 6.86 -16.55
CA GLU A 144 12.52 7.87 -15.50
C GLU A 144 11.79 9.17 -15.81
N GLU A 145 11.82 9.64 -17.06
CA GLU A 145 11.06 10.82 -17.51
C GLU A 145 9.54 10.60 -17.36
N TYR A 146 9.05 9.39 -17.65
CA TYR A 146 7.64 9.01 -17.47
C TYR A 146 7.22 9.03 -16.00
N VAL A 147 8.05 8.51 -15.10
CA VAL A 147 7.80 8.52 -13.64
C VAL A 147 7.86 9.93 -13.07
N GLY A 148 8.74 10.79 -13.58
CA GLY A 148 8.91 12.18 -13.14
C GLY A 148 9.32 12.27 -11.66
N MET A 149 8.53 13.00 -10.85
CA MET A 149 8.76 13.13 -9.39
C MET A 149 8.20 11.96 -8.59
N GLY A 150 7.54 11.00 -9.24
CA GLY A 150 6.93 9.85 -8.60
C GLY A 150 7.96 8.80 -8.18
N GLN A 151 7.49 7.82 -7.42
CA GLN A 151 8.30 6.67 -7.03
C GLN A 151 8.37 5.64 -8.17
N THR A 152 9.55 5.09 -8.39
CA THR A 152 9.80 4.04 -9.36
C THR A 152 9.29 2.71 -8.81
N THR A 153 8.30 2.13 -9.48
CA THR A 153 7.69 0.86 -9.08
C THR A 153 7.43 -0.05 -10.27
N LEU A 154 7.33 -1.36 -10.07
CA LEU A 154 6.97 -2.31 -11.13
C LEU A 154 5.58 -2.04 -11.73
N ILE A 155 4.66 -1.43 -10.96
CA ILE A 155 3.36 -1.00 -11.47
C ILE A 155 3.55 0.17 -12.44
N ARG A 156 4.39 1.15 -12.09
CA ARG A 156 4.73 2.26 -13.02
C ARG A 156 5.44 1.76 -14.25
N LEU A 157 6.32 0.77 -14.10
CA LEU A 157 6.96 0.13 -15.24
C LEU A 157 5.91 -0.53 -16.16
N SER A 158 4.93 -1.23 -15.61
CA SER A 158 3.87 -1.86 -16.42
C SER A 158 3.00 -0.82 -17.15
N GLU A 159 2.70 0.31 -16.51
CA GLU A 159 1.98 1.42 -17.13
C GLU A 159 2.81 2.08 -18.27
N PHE A 160 4.11 2.28 -18.03
CA PHE A 160 5.03 2.80 -19.04
C PHE A 160 5.12 1.85 -20.24
N VAL A 161 5.38 0.57 -20.02
CA VAL A 161 5.41 -0.45 -21.08
C VAL A 161 4.10 -0.43 -21.85
N HIS A 162 2.96 -0.45 -21.17
CA HIS A 162 1.65 -0.38 -21.81
C HIS A 162 1.49 0.89 -22.67
N SER A 163 1.91 2.04 -22.18
CA SER A 163 1.82 3.31 -22.92
C SER A 163 2.62 3.30 -24.22
N LYS A 164 3.73 2.55 -24.27
CA LYS A 164 4.55 2.38 -25.47
C LYS A 164 3.97 1.34 -26.44
N LEU A 165 3.30 0.32 -25.93
CA LEU A 165 2.69 -0.74 -26.76
C LEU A 165 1.31 -0.36 -27.29
N LEU A 166 0.55 0.47 -26.58
CA LEU A 166 -0.81 0.83 -26.94
C LEU A 166 -0.96 1.34 -28.39
N PRO A 167 -0.15 2.27 -28.90
CA PRO A 167 -0.26 2.73 -30.30
C PRO A 167 -0.01 1.61 -31.31
N LEU A 168 0.84 0.62 -30.97
CA LEU A 168 1.15 -0.53 -31.82
C LEU A 168 -0.01 -1.52 -31.85
N VAL A 169 -0.62 -1.75 -30.70
CA VAL A 169 -1.82 -2.57 -30.54
C VAL A 169 -3.00 -1.96 -31.32
N GLU A 170 -3.21 -0.64 -31.19
CA GLU A 170 -4.24 0.08 -31.93
C GLU A 170 -4.02 -0.03 -33.44
N THR A 171 -2.79 0.16 -33.91
CA THR A 171 -2.43 0.01 -35.34
C THR A 171 -2.71 -1.39 -35.84
N GLU A 172 -2.36 -2.41 -35.07
CA GLU A 172 -2.60 -3.81 -35.44
C GLU A 172 -4.11 -4.15 -35.41
N ALA A 173 -4.83 -3.65 -34.39
CA ALA A 173 -6.28 -3.82 -34.31
C ALA A 173 -7.01 -3.20 -35.51
N ASP A 174 -6.56 -2.04 -35.99
CA ASP A 174 -7.15 -1.41 -37.18
C ASP A 174 -6.89 -2.18 -38.46
N LYS A 175 -5.70 -2.82 -38.60
CA LYS A 175 -5.45 -3.74 -39.71
C LYS A 175 -6.40 -4.94 -39.67
N VAL A 176 -6.51 -5.59 -38.50
CA VAL A 176 -7.40 -6.75 -38.33
C VAL A 176 -8.86 -6.37 -38.58
N LYS A 177 -9.31 -5.16 -38.16
CA LYS A 177 -10.65 -4.67 -38.48
C LYS A 177 -10.87 -4.49 -39.98
N GLN A 178 -9.87 -3.99 -40.71
CA GLN A 178 -9.97 -3.88 -42.18
C GLN A 178 -10.03 -5.25 -42.85
N GLU A 179 -9.22 -6.21 -42.38
CA GLU A 179 -9.27 -7.60 -42.86
C GLU A 179 -10.66 -8.22 -42.59
N LEU A 180 -11.23 -7.97 -41.39
CA LEU A 180 -12.55 -8.48 -41.01
C LEU A 180 -13.68 -8.01 -41.96
N LEU A 181 -13.58 -6.77 -42.49
CA LEU A 181 -14.57 -6.25 -43.41
C LEU A 181 -14.60 -6.99 -44.78
N SER A 182 -13.49 -7.63 -45.17
CA SER A 182 -13.34 -8.37 -46.43
C SER A 182 -13.24 -9.88 -46.22
N ALA A 183 -13.30 -10.38 -44.99
CA ALA A 183 -13.10 -11.78 -44.66
C ALA A 183 -14.28 -12.68 -44.98
N SER A 184 -13.99 -13.94 -45.29
CA SER A 184 -15.01 -14.99 -45.43
C SER A 184 -15.68 -15.28 -44.06
N PRO A 185 -16.91 -15.82 -44.02
CA PRO A 185 -17.59 -16.19 -42.78
C PRO A 185 -16.78 -17.16 -41.90
N GLU A 186 -15.91 -17.96 -42.46
CA GLU A 186 -15.05 -18.89 -41.74
C GLU A 186 -13.86 -18.17 -41.06
N ASP A 187 -13.33 -17.14 -41.72
CA ASP A 187 -12.19 -16.36 -41.19
C ASP A 187 -12.61 -15.30 -40.18
N GLN A 188 -13.88 -14.84 -40.21
CA GLN A 188 -14.38 -13.81 -39.28
C GLN A 188 -14.22 -14.21 -37.82
N GLY A 189 -14.44 -15.49 -37.49
CA GLY A 189 -14.27 -15.99 -36.11
C GLY A 189 -12.83 -15.84 -35.61
N VAL A 190 -11.86 -16.20 -36.44
CA VAL A 190 -10.44 -16.12 -36.11
C VAL A 190 -9.96 -14.66 -35.92
N LEU A 191 -10.42 -13.79 -36.84
CA LEU A 191 -10.09 -12.37 -36.76
C LEU A 191 -10.73 -11.69 -35.56
N GLN A 192 -11.95 -12.08 -35.18
CA GLN A 192 -12.61 -11.57 -33.96
C GLN A 192 -11.89 -12.02 -32.69
N GLU A 193 -11.44 -13.27 -32.61
CA GLU A 193 -10.62 -13.76 -31.50
C GLU A 193 -9.30 -12.99 -31.42
N ARG A 194 -8.67 -12.67 -32.55
CA ARG A 194 -7.45 -11.85 -32.59
C ARG A 194 -7.70 -10.45 -32.08
N LEU A 195 -8.82 -9.79 -32.43
CA LEU A 195 -9.20 -8.49 -31.87
C LEU A 195 -9.42 -8.55 -30.37
N ASN A 196 -10.16 -9.53 -29.89
CA ASN A 196 -10.39 -9.71 -28.44
C ASN A 196 -9.07 -9.90 -27.70
N LYS A 197 -8.13 -10.66 -28.28
CA LYS A 197 -6.82 -10.86 -27.70
C LYS A 197 -6.00 -9.58 -27.64
N LEU A 198 -6.06 -8.69 -28.64
CA LEU A 198 -5.39 -7.39 -28.63
C LEU A 198 -5.94 -6.51 -27.49
N ASP A 199 -7.25 -6.53 -27.22
CA ASP A 199 -7.87 -5.78 -26.14
C ASP A 199 -7.49 -6.29 -24.73
N GLU A 200 -7.01 -7.53 -24.60
CA GLU A 200 -6.54 -8.09 -23.32
C GLU A 200 -5.20 -7.50 -22.86
N LEU A 201 -4.40 -6.90 -23.76
CA LEU A 201 -3.09 -6.37 -23.42
C LEU A 201 -3.20 -5.08 -22.61
N THR A 202 -3.31 -5.22 -21.31
CA THR A 202 -3.39 -4.10 -20.34
C THR A 202 -2.13 -4.02 -19.47
N SER A 203 -1.92 -2.89 -18.79
CA SER A 203 -0.83 -2.75 -17.82
C SER A 203 -0.89 -3.80 -16.69
N VAL A 204 -2.09 -4.21 -16.29
CA VAL A 204 -2.30 -5.26 -15.29
C VAL A 204 -1.81 -6.61 -15.80
N VAL A 205 -2.16 -6.96 -17.05
CA VAL A 205 -1.70 -8.21 -17.70
C VAL A 205 -0.18 -8.20 -17.86
N LEU A 206 0.40 -7.07 -18.31
CA LEU A 206 1.86 -6.89 -18.40
C LEU A 206 2.54 -7.14 -17.07
N TYR A 207 2.04 -6.54 -15.99
CA TYR A 207 2.58 -6.78 -14.66
C TYR A 207 2.48 -8.25 -14.25
N GLN A 208 1.30 -8.85 -14.37
CA GLN A 208 1.06 -10.22 -13.88
C GLN A 208 1.83 -11.28 -14.64
N ARG A 209 1.99 -11.11 -15.95
CA ARG A 209 2.55 -12.15 -16.83
C ARG A 209 4.06 -12.03 -17.03
N TRP A 210 4.64 -10.80 -16.95
CA TRP A 210 6.05 -10.58 -17.28
C TRP A 210 6.86 -9.81 -16.25
N LEU A 211 6.28 -8.83 -15.55
CA LEU A 211 7.06 -7.90 -14.72
C LEU A 211 7.11 -8.23 -13.24
N ARG A 212 6.23 -9.10 -12.73
CA ARG A 212 6.24 -9.46 -11.31
C ARG A 212 7.49 -10.25 -10.93
N PRO A 213 7.99 -10.15 -9.67
CA PRO A 213 9.22 -10.85 -9.24
C PRO A 213 9.21 -12.36 -9.47
N SER A 214 8.07 -13.03 -9.29
CA SER A 214 7.95 -14.47 -9.52
C SER A 214 8.14 -14.90 -10.98
N ARG A 215 8.17 -13.96 -11.93
CA ARG A 215 8.45 -14.20 -13.34
C ARG A 215 9.89 -13.89 -13.72
N ASN A 216 10.58 -13.19 -12.84
CA ASN A 216 11.98 -12.77 -13.01
C ASN A 216 12.81 -13.22 -11.79
N PRO A 217 12.90 -14.54 -11.53
CA PRO A 217 13.59 -15.05 -10.36
C PRO A 217 15.11 -14.80 -10.40
N GLU A 218 15.65 -14.44 -11.56
CA GLU A 218 17.04 -14.02 -11.76
C GLU A 218 17.35 -12.65 -11.16
N ILE A 219 16.31 -11.82 -10.91
CA ILE A 219 16.47 -10.52 -10.28
C ILE A 219 16.31 -10.72 -8.77
N PRO A 220 17.35 -10.46 -7.98
CA PRO A 220 17.23 -10.57 -6.53
C PRO A 220 16.20 -9.55 -6.02
N SER A 221 15.24 -10.02 -5.24
CA SER A 221 14.32 -9.10 -4.55
C SER A 221 15.11 -8.32 -3.50
N LEU A 222 15.32 -7.06 -3.79
CA LEU A 222 16.03 -6.16 -2.87
C LEU A 222 15.29 -6.00 -1.54
N SER A 223 13.95 -6.16 -1.55
CA SER A 223 13.14 -6.08 -0.34
C SER A 223 13.29 -7.27 0.61
N GLU A 224 13.79 -8.41 0.13
CA GLU A 224 13.98 -9.65 0.87
C GLU A 224 15.46 -10.02 1.04
N SER A 225 16.34 -9.30 0.34
CA SER A 225 17.79 -9.53 0.39
C SER A 225 18.35 -9.15 1.77
N ALA A 226 19.10 -10.05 2.38
CA ALA A 226 19.91 -9.78 3.57
C ALA A 226 21.24 -9.08 3.23
N ASP A 227 21.31 -8.37 2.09
CA ASP A 227 22.49 -7.68 1.60
C ASP A 227 22.98 -6.63 2.59
N ASP A 228 24.27 -6.63 2.90
CA ASP A 228 24.92 -5.64 3.77
C ASP A 228 24.88 -4.22 3.17
N ASN A 229 24.69 -4.11 1.86
CA ASN A 229 24.57 -2.84 1.14
C ASN A 229 23.19 -2.16 1.27
N ARG A 230 22.23 -2.76 2.00
CA ARG A 230 20.93 -2.13 2.22
C ARG A 230 21.08 -0.75 2.88
N PRO A 231 20.25 0.23 2.47
CA PRO A 231 20.16 1.52 3.16
C PRO A 231 19.95 1.35 4.67
N ASP A 232 20.58 2.22 5.46
CA ASP A 232 20.56 2.10 6.92
C ASP A 232 19.15 2.17 7.50
N LEU A 233 18.24 2.93 6.89
CA LEU A 233 16.84 2.98 7.29
C LEU A 233 16.14 1.61 7.24
N LEU A 234 16.54 0.71 6.33
CA LEU A 234 16.02 -0.65 6.22
C LEU A 234 16.68 -1.65 7.20
N LYS A 235 17.75 -1.25 7.88
CA LYS A 235 18.42 -2.04 8.93
C LYS A 235 17.84 -1.76 10.31
N VAL A 236 17.04 -0.70 10.45
CA VAL A 236 16.49 -0.26 11.73
C VAL A 236 15.43 -1.25 12.21
N ASP A 237 15.49 -1.64 13.46
CA ASP A 237 14.48 -2.43 14.13
C ASP A 237 13.23 -1.60 14.49
N VAL A 238 12.22 -2.27 14.98
CA VAL A 238 10.95 -1.65 15.37
C VAL A 238 11.13 -0.59 16.45
N GLN A 239 11.93 -0.88 17.49
CA GLN A 239 12.12 0.05 18.61
C GLN A 239 12.89 1.30 18.19
N GLY A 240 13.93 1.13 17.39
CA GLY A 240 14.73 2.22 16.83
C GLY A 240 13.90 3.15 15.94
N LEU A 241 13.13 2.58 15.02
CA LEU A 241 12.24 3.36 14.14
C LEU A 241 11.20 4.15 14.96
N LEU A 242 10.46 3.47 15.84
CA LEU A 242 9.40 4.12 16.64
C LEU A 242 9.95 5.20 17.55
N SER A 243 11.11 4.98 18.18
CA SER A 243 11.78 5.97 19.04
C SER A 243 12.19 7.20 18.25
N ARG A 244 12.76 7.01 17.05
CA ARG A 244 13.16 8.10 16.16
C ARG A 244 11.95 8.92 15.69
N LEU A 245 10.87 8.28 15.22
CA LEU A 245 9.67 8.97 14.77
C LEU A 245 9.01 9.80 15.90
N MET A 246 8.98 9.25 17.10
CA MET A 246 8.45 9.95 18.28
C MET A 246 9.37 11.08 18.77
N HIS A 247 10.69 10.95 18.59
CA HIS A 247 11.64 12.03 18.89
C HIS A 247 11.43 13.22 17.94
N ILE A 248 11.35 12.97 16.64
CA ILE A 248 11.11 14.01 15.62
C ILE A 248 9.77 14.72 15.86
N ARG A 249 8.69 13.97 16.16
CA ARG A 249 7.37 14.59 16.40
C ARG A 249 6.56 13.81 17.43
N PRO A 250 6.65 14.13 18.71
CA PRO A 250 5.96 13.39 19.79
C PRO A 250 4.45 13.33 19.65
N SER A 251 3.82 14.33 19.04
CA SER A 251 2.38 14.37 18.80
C SER A 251 1.92 13.57 17.56
N SER A 252 2.82 12.83 16.92
CA SER A 252 2.51 12.03 15.73
C SER A 252 1.54 10.90 16.04
N ARG A 253 0.84 10.47 14.99
CA ARG A 253 0.16 9.19 14.98
C ARG A 253 1.06 8.17 14.32
N ILE A 254 1.29 7.05 14.98
CA ILE A 254 1.94 5.88 14.40
C ILE A 254 0.89 4.77 14.29
N THR A 255 0.62 4.35 13.07
CA THR A 255 -0.33 3.28 12.76
C THR A 255 0.42 2.05 12.30
N LEU A 256 0.21 0.91 12.95
CA LEU A 256 0.71 -0.38 12.48
C LEU A 256 -0.22 -0.90 11.39
N LEU A 257 0.32 -1.29 10.23
CA LEU A 257 -0.42 -1.90 9.13
C LEU A 257 -0.49 -3.41 9.36
N THR A 258 -1.69 -3.93 9.62
CA THR A 258 -1.86 -5.30 10.12
C THR A 258 -2.20 -6.34 9.04
N GLY A 259 -2.39 -5.93 7.79
CA GLY A 259 -2.93 -6.79 6.73
C GLY A 259 -2.22 -8.12 6.53
N LYS A 260 -0.91 -8.19 6.81
CA LYS A 260 -0.08 -9.41 6.68
C LYS A 260 0.35 -10.03 8.01
N LEU A 261 -0.15 -9.50 9.13
CA LEU A 261 0.28 -9.87 10.47
C LEU A 261 -0.73 -10.81 11.12
N SER A 262 -0.22 -11.74 11.94
CA SER A 262 -1.04 -12.49 12.88
C SER A 262 -1.33 -11.65 14.12
N ASP A 263 -2.29 -12.07 14.93
CA ASP A 263 -2.57 -11.51 16.24
C ASP A 263 -1.36 -11.60 17.19
N ALA A 264 -0.60 -12.70 17.10
CA ALA A 264 0.64 -12.88 17.84
C ALA A 264 1.72 -11.86 17.44
N ASP A 265 1.88 -11.60 16.13
CA ASP A 265 2.80 -10.57 15.65
C ASP A 265 2.39 -9.17 16.15
N VAL A 266 1.09 -8.87 16.12
CA VAL A 266 0.57 -7.58 16.60
C VAL A 266 0.84 -7.40 18.08
N LEU A 267 0.60 -8.43 18.92
CA LEU A 267 0.89 -8.34 20.36
C LEU A 267 2.38 -8.09 20.63
N GLU A 268 3.26 -8.80 19.94
CA GLU A 268 4.71 -8.62 20.06
C GLU A 268 5.14 -7.21 19.65
N LEU A 269 4.59 -6.69 18.54
CA LEU A 269 4.86 -5.33 18.08
C LEU A 269 4.33 -4.26 19.04
N LEU A 270 3.19 -4.49 19.69
CA LEU A 270 2.67 -3.60 20.73
C LEU A 270 3.58 -3.60 21.97
N TRP A 271 4.12 -4.76 22.34
CA TRP A 271 5.11 -4.87 23.41
C TRP A 271 6.40 -4.12 23.08
N LEU A 272 6.98 -4.33 21.90
CA LEU A 272 8.16 -3.61 21.42
C LEU A 272 7.90 -2.09 21.32
N GLY A 273 6.70 -1.73 20.90
CA GLY A 273 6.28 -0.35 20.73
C GLY A 273 6.08 0.43 22.06
N GLN A 274 5.80 -0.26 23.16
CA GLN A 274 5.64 0.34 24.51
C GLN A 274 4.73 1.58 24.51
N GLY A 275 3.56 1.47 23.85
CA GLY A 275 2.59 2.56 23.73
C GLY A 275 2.87 3.59 22.62
N ARG A 276 3.98 3.50 21.88
CA ARG A 276 4.28 4.38 20.75
C ARG A 276 3.40 4.10 19.53
N ILE A 277 2.94 2.87 19.35
CA ILE A 277 1.95 2.50 18.32
C ILE A 277 0.59 2.97 18.82
N SER A 278 0.07 4.04 18.22
CA SER A 278 -1.18 4.66 18.66
C SER A 278 -2.43 4.11 17.97
N HIS A 279 -2.27 3.45 16.84
CA HIS A 279 -3.38 2.92 16.03
C HIS A 279 -2.99 1.61 15.34
N LEU A 280 -4.00 0.77 15.09
CA LEU A 280 -3.93 -0.38 14.18
C LEU A 280 -4.76 -0.07 12.93
N GLU A 281 -4.23 -0.33 11.73
CA GLU A 281 -5.04 -0.39 10.51
C GLU A 281 -5.62 -1.81 10.42
N ILE A 282 -6.72 -2.03 11.12
CA ILE A 282 -7.36 -3.34 11.28
C ILE A 282 -8.00 -3.84 9.99
N LEU A 283 -8.34 -2.93 9.06
CA LEU A 283 -8.85 -3.27 7.75
C LEU A 283 -8.20 -2.39 6.68
N ASN A 284 -7.65 -3.05 5.66
CA ASN A 284 -7.15 -2.45 4.44
C ASN A 284 -7.88 -3.09 3.25
N MET A 285 -8.57 -2.28 2.44
CA MET A 285 -9.40 -2.81 1.35
C MET A 285 -8.59 -3.50 0.26
N LYS A 286 -7.43 -2.97 -0.07
CA LYS A 286 -6.52 -3.60 -1.03
C LYS A 286 -6.00 -4.94 -0.52
N GLU A 287 -5.56 -5.02 0.72
CA GLU A 287 -5.08 -6.26 1.32
C GLU A 287 -6.22 -7.29 1.44
N ARG A 288 -7.45 -6.83 1.71
CA ARG A 288 -8.65 -7.69 1.71
C ARG A 288 -8.93 -8.24 0.32
N GLU A 289 -8.93 -7.42 -0.72
CA GLU A 289 -9.15 -7.84 -2.12
C GLU A 289 -8.09 -8.87 -2.57
N LEU A 290 -6.85 -8.71 -2.07
CA LEU A 290 -5.77 -9.66 -2.30
C LEU A 290 -5.85 -10.94 -1.42
N GLY A 291 -6.89 -11.07 -0.58
CA GLY A 291 -7.09 -12.23 0.31
C GLY A 291 -6.06 -12.31 1.45
N ARG A 292 -5.41 -11.21 1.81
CA ARG A 292 -4.33 -11.17 2.81
C ARG A 292 -4.80 -10.84 4.22
N VAL A 293 -6.01 -10.30 4.39
CA VAL A 293 -6.58 -9.98 5.72
C VAL A 293 -7.18 -11.25 6.32
N LYS A 294 -6.38 -11.96 7.12
CA LYS A 294 -6.76 -13.27 7.69
C LYS A 294 -7.14 -13.24 9.17
N HIS A 295 -6.60 -12.30 9.94
CA HIS A 295 -6.68 -12.26 11.41
C HIS A 295 -7.42 -11.03 11.93
N LEU A 296 -8.40 -10.53 11.17
CA LEU A 296 -9.15 -9.32 11.52
C LEU A 296 -9.85 -9.43 12.88
N ASN A 297 -10.56 -10.53 13.10
CA ASN A 297 -11.35 -10.73 14.32
C ASN A 297 -10.46 -10.90 15.56
N GLU A 298 -9.40 -11.69 15.44
CA GLU A 298 -8.44 -11.94 16.51
C GLU A 298 -7.71 -10.65 16.91
N ILE A 299 -7.27 -9.86 15.93
CA ILE A 299 -6.62 -8.56 16.19
C ILE A 299 -7.61 -7.58 16.83
N ASN A 300 -8.85 -7.56 16.39
CA ASN A 300 -9.88 -6.72 17.00
C ASN A 300 -10.18 -7.13 18.44
N GLN A 301 -10.29 -8.43 18.74
CA GLN A 301 -10.48 -8.94 20.10
C GLN A 301 -9.30 -8.56 21.01
N LEU A 302 -8.06 -8.72 20.52
CA LEU A 302 -6.85 -8.28 21.24
C LEU A 302 -6.91 -6.79 21.58
N GLN A 303 -7.23 -5.95 20.59
CA GLN A 303 -7.34 -4.50 20.76
C GLN A 303 -8.43 -4.14 21.78
N GLN A 304 -9.59 -4.78 21.72
CA GLN A 304 -10.68 -4.54 22.67
C GLN A 304 -10.30 -4.95 24.10
N ALA A 305 -9.63 -6.10 24.28
CA ALA A 305 -9.16 -6.54 25.59
C ALA A 305 -8.19 -5.52 26.21
N ILE A 306 -7.25 -4.99 25.40
CA ILE A 306 -6.30 -3.95 25.82
C ILE A 306 -7.05 -2.67 26.18
N ASN A 307 -7.93 -2.17 25.31
CA ASN A 307 -8.63 -0.89 25.51
C ASN A 307 -9.62 -0.90 26.68
N ARG A 308 -10.22 -2.05 26.97
CA ARG A 308 -11.14 -2.24 28.11
C ARG A 308 -10.38 -2.55 29.41
N HIS A 309 -9.07 -2.64 29.38
CA HIS A 309 -8.21 -3.05 30.51
C HIS A 309 -8.66 -4.40 31.10
N ASN A 310 -9.14 -5.31 30.24
CA ASN A 310 -9.65 -6.63 30.66
C ASN A 310 -8.47 -7.63 30.73
N ALA A 311 -7.83 -7.67 31.90
CA ALA A 311 -6.70 -8.56 32.15
C ALA A 311 -7.04 -10.05 31.97
N ILE A 312 -8.27 -10.46 32.32
CA ILE A 312 -8.72 -11.87 32.21
C ILE A 312 -8.83 -12.26 30.73
N GLU A 313 -9.47 -11.43 29.93
CA GLU A 313 -9.64 -11.66 28.51
C GLU A 313 -8.29 -11.63 27.78
N LEU A 314 -7.45 -10.64 28.11
CA LEU A 314 -6.11 -10.54 27.53
C LEU A 314 -5.27 -11.78 27.86
N LYS A 315 -5.34 -12.28 29.11
CA LYS A 315 -4.66 -13.52 29.53
C LYS A 315 -5.12 -14.71 28.70
N ARG A 316 -6.45 -14.86 28.50
CA ARG A 316 -7.02 -15.95 27.69
C ARG A 316 -6.50 -15.88 26.25
N ILE A 317 -6.53 -14.70 25.62
CA ILE A 317 -6.04 -14.48 24.25
C ILE A 317 -4.54 -14.85 24.13
N ILE A 318 -3.72 -14.40 25.08
CA ILE A 318 -2.28 -14.70 25.07
C ILE A 318 -2.03 -16.21 25.25
N GLN A 319 -2.80 -16.90 26.11
CA GLN A 319 -2.69 -18.35 26.30
C GLN A 319 -3.05 -19.11 25.01
N GLU A 320 -4.07 -18.70 24.29
CA GLU A 320 -4.45 -19.28 23.00
C GLU A 320 -3.35 -19.08 21.93
N MET A 321 -2.74 -17.87 21.89
CA MET A 321 -1.59 -17.61 21.01
C MET A 321 -0.39 -18.49 21.39
N HIS A 322 -0.06 -18.57 22.68
CA HIS A 322 1.04 -19.39 23.18
C HIS A 322 0.88 -20.86 22.79
N GLN A 323 -0.31 -21.43 23.01
CA GLN A 323 -0.62 -22.81 22.63
C GLN A 323 -0.45 -23.05 21.12
N ARG A 324 -0.87 -22.12 20.28
CA ARG A 324 -0.64 -22.22 18.83
C ARG A 324 0.84 -22.18 18.45
N LEU A 325 1.66 -21.41 19.16
CA LEU A 325 3.11 -21.34 18.95
C LEU A 325 3.83 -22.61 19.41
N GLU A 326 3.39 -23.25 20.51
CA GLU A 326 3.91 -24.54 20.96
C GLU A 326 3.64 -25.64 19.93
N ILE A 327 2.41 -25.70 19.38
CA ILE A 327 2.05 -26.62 18.31
C ILE A 327 2.92 -26.38 17.05
N ALA A 328 3.23 -25.13 16.74
CA ALA A 328 4.10 -24.76 15.62
C ALA A 328 5.60 -24.98 15.88
N GLN A 329 5.98 -25.49 17.06
CA GLN A 329 7.37 -25.79 17.47
C GLN A 329 8.30 -24.54 17.37
N ASN A 330 7.83 -23.39 17.82
CA ASN A 330 8.62 -22.14 17.87
C ASN A 330 8.99 -21.80 19.33
N PRO A 331 10.07 -22.38 19.89
CA PRO A 331 10.40 -22.25 21.31
C PRO A 331 10.80 -20.83 21.72
N GLU A 332 11.46 -20.07 20.84
CA GLU A 332 11.90 -18.71 21.15
C GLU A 332 10.70 -17.78 21.35
N ARG A 333 9.75 -17.83 20.43
CA ARG A 333 8.52 -17.04 20.56
C ARG A 333 7.63 -17.54 21.71
N SER A 334 7.60 -18.85 21.96
CA SER A 334 6.87 -19.43 23.09
C SER A 334 7.38 -18.88 24.43
N ALA A 335 8.71 -18.75 24.59
CA ALA A 335 9.30 -18.14 25.78
C ALA A 335 8.89 -16.67 25.97
N LEU A 336 8.85 -15.89 24.88
CA LEU A 336 8.40 -14.50 24.88
C LEU A 336 6.92 -14.37 25.30
N PHE A 337 6.07 -15.31 24.87
CA PHE A 337 4.66 -15.29 25.27
C PHE A 337 4.43 -15.66 26.73
N ASN A 338 5.31 -16.46 27.34
CA ASN A 338 5.32 -16.66 28.79
C ASN A 338 5.65 -15.35 29.53
N GLU A 339 6.62 -14.55 29.01
CA GLU A 339 6.92 -13.23 29.56
C GLU A 339 5.70 -12.30 29.47
N PHE A 340 4.94 -12.33 28.37
CA PHE A 340 3.71 -11.55 28.24
C PHE A 340 2.65 -11.93 29.28
N LEU A 341 2.49 -13.23 29.56
CA LEU A 341 1.55 -13.70 30.57
C LEU A 341 1.91 -13.21 31.98
N GLU A 342 3.19 -13.06 32.29
CA GLU A 342 3.67 -12.51 33.56
C GLU A 342 3.52 -10.99 33.63
N ASN A 343 3.51 -10.31 32.46
CA ASN A 343 3.56 -8.86 32.37
C ASN A 343 2.27 -8.20 31.82
N ILE A 344 1.11 -8.86 31.94
CA ILE A 344 -0.19 -8.33 31.51
C ILE A 344 -0.47 -6.91 32.02
N PRO A 345 -0.23 -6.57 33.31
CA PRO A 345 -0.44 -5.21 33.80
C PRO A 345 0.41 -4.17 33.06
N ARG A 346 1.63 -4.52 32.67
CA ARG A 346 2.52 -3.65 31.90
C ARG A 346 1.98 -3.41 30.50
N ILE A 347 1.51 -4.45 29.82
CA ILE A 347 0.89 -4.32 28.48
C ILE A 347 -0.31 -3.37 28.54
N LEU A 348 -1.18 -3.53 29.53
CA LEU A 348 -2.35 -2.67 29.73
C LEU A 348 -1.95 -1.24 30.06
N SER A 349 -0.87 -1.03 30.82
CA SER A 349 -0.39 0.29 31.20
C SER A 349 0.05 1.15 30.01
N PHE A 350 0.52 0.54 28.91
CA PHE A 350 0.92 1.26 27.70
C PHE A 350 -0.22 2.06 27.08
N TYR A 351 -1.46 1.61 27.27
CA TYR A 351 -2.66 2.20 26.67
C TYR A 351 -3.65 2.76 27.70
N ALA A 352 -3.22 2.90 28.97
CA ALA A 352 -4.09 3.37 30.04
C ALA A 352 -4.60 4.81 29.83
N ASN A 353 -3.73 5.68 29.32
CA ASN A 353 -4.06 7.10 29.12
C ASN A 353 -4.54 7.40 27.68
N GLN A 354 -4.18 6.58 26.72
CA GLN A 354 -4.54 6.76 25.33
C GLN A 354 -4.89 5.40 24.73
N PRO A 355 -6.17 5.10 24.52
CA PRO A 355 -6.60 3.85 23.92
C PRO A 355 -5.99 3.63 22.53
N LEU A 356 -5.70 2.38 22.22
CA LEU A 356 -5.22 1.95 20.92
C LEU A 356 -6.32 2.12 19.86
N GLY A 357 -6.16 3.09 18.97
CA GLY A 357 -7.17 3.44 17.97
C GLY A 357 -7.25 2.45 16.82
N SER A 358 -8.43 2.30 16.22
CA SER A 358 -8.65 1.57 14.98
C SER A 358 -8.60 2.50 13.78
N ARG A 359 -8.10 2.00 12.67
CA ARG A 359 -8.19 2.67 11.36
C ARG A 359 -8.64 1.71 10.28
N PHE A 360 -9.37 2.28 9.32
CA PHE A 360 -9.74 1.62 8.07
C PHE A 360 -9.02 2.33 6.93
N GLY A 361 -8.25 1.58 6.15
CA GLY A 361 -7.55 2.08 4.98
C GLY A 361 -8.24 1.62 3.71
N SER A 362 -8.58 2.53 2.79
CA SER A 362 -8.98 2.11 1.46
C SER A 362 -7.78 1.67 0.62
N ASP A 363 -6.61 2.21 0.91
CA ASP A 363 -5.36 2.02 0.13
C ASP A 363 -5.59 2.24 -1.38
N SER A 364 -6.50 3.17 -1.67
CA SER A 364 -6.95 3.44 -3.04
C SER A 364 -5.84 4.08 -3.86
N THR A 365 -5.56 3.47 -4.99
CA THR A 365 -4.63 3.97 -6.01
C THR A 365 -5.35 4.70 -7.14
N THR A 366 -6.68 4.74 -7.12
CA THR A 366 -7.51 5.29 -8.21
C THR A 366 -7.29 4.61 -9.58
N ILE A 367 -6.67 3.45 -9.61
CA ILE A 367 -6.48 2.65 -10.83
C ILE A 367 -7.82 2.02 -11.22
N LEU A 368 -8.15 2.06 -12.51
CA LEU A 368 -9.39 1.46 -13.05
C LEU A 368 -9.34 -0.07 -12.91
N GLY A 369 -10.52 -0.67 -12.71
CA GLY A 369 -10.64 -2.13 -12.59
C GLY A 369 -10.37 -2.68 -11.19
N THR A 370 -10.00 -1.85 -10.21
CA THR A 370 -9.94 -2.27 -8.81
C THR A 370 -11.32 -2.21 -8.16
N ARG A 371 -11.64 -3.20 -7.31
CA ARG A 371 -12.93 -3.27 -6.59
C ARG A 371 -12.99 -2.38 -5.36
N PHE A 372 -11.91 -1.72 -4.99
CA PHE A 372 -11.85 -0.80 -3.85
C PHE A 372 -11.67 0.63 -4.33
N GLY A 373 -12.56 1.51 -3.85
CA GLY A 373 -12.53 2.93 -4.17
C GLY A 373 -11.90 3.76 -3.06
N MET A 374 -12.01 5.07 -3.21
CA MET A 374 -11.58 6.03 -2.20
C MET A 374 -12.68 6.19 -1.14
N GLY A 375 -12.35 5.88 0.12
CA GLY A 375 -13.21 6.10 1.28
C GLY A 375 -14.16 4.95 1.60
N PHE A 376 -14.88 5.13 2.70
CA PHE A 376 -15.87 4.21 3.24
C PHE A 376 -17.17 4.97 3.56
N ALA A 377 -18.28 4.31 3.37
CA ALA A 377 -19.58 4.77 3.86
C ALA A 377 -20.08 3.81 4.95
N VAL A 378 -20.57 4.36 6.05
CA VAL A 378 -21.27 3.59 7.07
C VAL A 378 -22.74 3.59 6.70
N PRO A 379 -23.36 2.45 6.36
CA PRO A 379 -24.74 2.39 5.85
C PRO A 379 -25.75 3.13 6.73
N ASP A 380 -25.65 2.98 8.05
CA ASP A 380 -26.56 3.60 9.01
C ASP A 380 -26.50 5.14 9.02
N THR A 381 -25.43 5.73 8.51
CA THR A 381 -25.29 7.20 8.41
C THR A 381 -25.81 7.78 7.10
N LEU A 382 -26.22 6.92 6.17
CA LEU A 382 -26.71 7.34 4.87
C LEU A 382 -28.23 7.64 4.91
N PRO A 383 -28.74 8.51 4.01
CA PRO A 383 -30.17 8.68 3.81
C PRO A 383 -30.85 7.34 3.47
N ARG A 384 -32.09 7.14 3.93
CA ARG A 384 -32.86 5.91 3.69
C ARG A 384 -32.99 5.52 2.21
N SER A 385 -33.00 6.48 1.30
CA SER A 385 -32.99 6.23 -0.15
C SER A 385 -31.71 5.57 -0.62
N ALA A 386 -30.55 6.05 -0.12
CA ALA A 386 -29.25 5.47 -0.43
C ALA A 386 -29.07 4.09 0.20
N GLN A 387 -29.55 3.89 1.45
CA GLN A 387 -29.54 2.57 2.08
C GLN A 387 -30.31 1.54 1.23
N LYS A 388 -31.53 1.88 0.78
CA LYS A 388 -32.32 1.02 -0.10
C LYS A 388 -31.68 0.74 -1.46
N MET A 389 -30.91 1.69 -2.01
CA MET A 389 -30.16 1.46 -3.26
C MET A 389 -29.02 0.49 -3.01
N ILE A 390 -28.28 0.65 -1.92
CA ILE A 390 -27.20 -0.27 -1.53
C ILE A 390 -27.75 -1.68 -1.30
N GLU A 391 -28.89 -1.83 -0.60
CA GLU A 391 -29.54 -3.12 -0.39
C GLU A 391 -29.99 -3.81 -1.70
N LYS A 392 -30.37 -3.04 -2.71
CA LYS A 392 -30.79 -3.57 -4.01
C LYS A 392 -29.65 -3.90 -4.95
N GLU A 393 -28.56 -3.13 -4.90
CA GLU A 393 -27.47 -3.19 -5.86
C GLU A 393 -26.23 -3.86 -5.28
N SER A 394 -26.20 -4.09 -3.94
CA SER A 394 -24.99 -4.63 -3.32
C SER A 394 -24.89 -6.14 -3.53
N ASP A 395 -23.87 -6.49 -4.27
CA ASP A 395 -23.18 -7.74 -4.05
C ASP A 395 -22.68 -7.75 -2.58
N GLU A 396 -23.01 -8.76 -1.81
CA GLU A 396 -22.60 -8.90 -0.38
C GLU A 396 -21.09 -8.72 -0.18
N SER A 397 -20.28 -8.91 -1.24
CA SER A 397 -18.84 -8.70 -1.25
C SER A 397 -18.40 -7.26 -0.94
N PHE A 398 -19.26 -6.25 -1.12
CA PHE A 398 -18.98 -4.85 -0.80
C PHE A 398 -19.37 -4.46 0.64
N GLN A 399 -20.12 -5.29 1.33
CA GLN A 399 -20.47 -5.08 2.72
C GLN A 399 -19.42 -5.72 3.63
N ILE A 400 -18.91 -4.95 4.58
CA ILE A 400 -17.95 -5.43 5.56
C ILE A 400 -18.66 -5.43 6.90
N PRO A 401 -19.06 -6.59 7.44
CA PRO A 401 -19.60 -6.67 8.78
C PRO A 401 -18.46 -6.35 9.77
N LEU A 402 -18.50 -5.14 10.33
CA LEU A 402 -17.60 -4.73 11.41
C LEU A 402 -18.41 -4.77 12.70
N HIS A 403 -18.10 -5.72 13.55
CA HIS A 403 -18.51 -5.71 14.94
C HIS A 403 -17.53 -4.83 15.71
N VAL A 404 -17.93 -3.57 15.93
CA VAL A 404 -17.14 -2.59 16.69
C VAL A 404 -17.38 -2.80 18.19
#